data_cc369f4f217b4ceaf3c4ecd42e6de998
#
_entry.id   cc369f4f217b4ceaf3c4ecd42e6de998
#
_cell.length_a   1.000
_cell.length_b   1.000
_cell.length_c   1.000
_cell.angle_alpha   90.00
_cell.angle_beta   90.00
_cell.angle_gamma   90.00
#
_symmetry.space_group_name_H-M   'P 1'
#
loop_
_entity.id
_entity.type
_entity.pdbx_description
1 polymer ?
#
loop_
_entity_poly.entity_id
_entity_poly.type
_entity_poly.pdbx_seq_one_letter_code
_entity_poly.pdbx_strand_id
1 'polypeptide(L)'
;MCGFFVEVDHKIVTKCDLRIISFFILCIMGGQHHVIQGVDMQHYNAFDEWLASTALGGSNQSYIEELYESYLEDPSSVDESWRATFDALPKTTAVEQPHSPVRDYFRRLARENTTEAVTVIDPEASAKLVKVLQFINAYRFRGHLEAKLDPINYYRWKVSSVPELDYRYHSFTEQDLNETFNINHYVYHRDNIKLGDLAEMLKETYCGSIGLEFMHVQDMEQKSWLQSKLESQLNKPLFTKEEKINLLSELTAADGLERYLGAKFPGAKRFSLEGSDAFIPLMKEIIRHASKQGVQDVVFGMAHRGRLNMLVNVLGKKPEDLFDEFAGKHSGERTGDVKYHQGFSSDFAVGDRRVHLTLAFNPSHLEIVSPVVIGAVRSRQTKKNDTERNQVLAVTVHGDSAVAGQGVVQETLNMSNARGYTVGGTIRIVINNQIGFTTSNPNDTRSTEYCTDIAKMIQAPIIHVNGDDPEAVAFAARMAVEYRNLFKRDIFIDLISYRRHGHNEADEPLATQPMMYSIIKKHPTPRKVYADRLIAEGVITEEEAIEMMNLYRDALDNGDRVVKEWREMDIAQMD
;
A
#
# COMPACT_ATOMS: atom_id res chain seq x y z
N MET A 1 13.01 10.57 44.38
CA MET A 1 13.97 9.88 45.27
C MET A 1 14.66 8.78 44.46
N CYS A 2 15.96 8.79 44.60
CA CYS A 2 16.95 7.85 44.06
C CYS A 2 17.15 7.85 42.53
N GLY A 3 18.13 8.65 42.15
CA GLY A 3 18.84 8.53 40.90
C GLY A 3 19.85 7.38 40.95
N PHE A 4 20.07 6.79 39.79
CA PHE A 4 21.30 6.03 39.52
C PHE A 4 21.94 6.65 38.28
N PHE A 5 23.02 7.34 38.49
CA PHE A 5 24.02 7.68 37.49
C PHE A 5 24.87 6.42 37.26
N VAL A 6 24.96 5.97 36.02
CA VAL A 6 25.99 5.02 35.60
C VAL A 6 26.90 5.78 34.64
N GLU A 7 28.10 6.07 35.13
CA GLU A 7 29.23 6.52 34.33
C GLU A 7 29.65 5.41 33.37
N VAL A 8 29.56 5.65 32.06
CA VAL A 8 30.06 4.73 31.02
C VAL A 8 31.36 5.31 30.49
N ASP A 9 32.42 4.57 30.72
CA ASP A 9 33.80 4.87 30.40
C ASP A 9 34.05 5.00 28.88
N HIS A 10 34.71 6.07 28.47
CA HIS A 10 34.91 6.57 27.10
C HIS A 10 35.93 5.80 26.25
N LYS A 11 36.05 4.48 26.38
CA LYS A 11 37.10 3.69 25.67
C LYS A 11 36.65 2.57 24.75
N ILE A 12 35.35 2.43 24.42
CA ILE A 12 34.86 1.31 23.57
C ILE A 12 34.28 1.75 22.22
N VAL A 13 34.35 3.01 21.82
CA VAL A 13 33.65 3.51 20.58
C VAL A 13 34.51 3.49 19.30
N THR A 14 35.75 3.02 19.31
CA THR A 14 36.65 3.17 18.14
C THR A 14 36.88 1.93 17.26
N LYS A 15 36.12 0.85 17.40
CA LYS A 15 36.33 -0.35 16.55
C LYS A 15 35.11 -0.87 15.77
N CYS A 16 33.91 -0.28 15.92
CA CYS A 16 32.72 -0.71 15.19
C CYS A 16 32.39 0.11 13.92
N ASP A 17 32.88 1.35 13.81
CA ASP A 17 32.38 2.24 12.75
C ASP A 17 33.03 2.07 11.37
N LEU A 18 34.16 1.44 11.28
CA LEU A 18 34.85 1.26 9.99
C LEU A 18 34.35 0.06 9.15
N ARG A 19 33.66 -0.90 9.76
CA ARG A 19 33.08 -2.04 9.01
C ARG A 19 31.71 -1.75 8.40
N ILE A 20 30.94 -0.86 9.01
CA ILE A 20 29.62 -0.44 8.50
C ILE A 20 29.79 0.50 7.30
N ILE A 21 30.80 1.37 7.31
CA ILE A 21 31.08 2.30 6.20
C ILE A 21 31.61 1.54 4.97
N SER A 22 32.41 0.50 5.11
CA SER A 22 32.83 -0.34 4.00
C SER A 22 31.68 -1.12 3.34
N PHE A 23 30.67 -1.52 4.10
CA PHE A 23 29.50 -2.22 3.55
C PHE A 23 28.59 -1.28 2.76
N PHE A 24 28.46 -0.03 3.17
CA PHE A 24 27.66 0.97 2.45
C PHE A 24 28.32 1.48 1.16
N ILE A 25 29.64 1.50 1.09
CA ILE A 25 30.38 1.94 -0.10
C ILE A 25 30.35 0.83 -1.19
N LEU A 26 30.29 -0.44 -0.84
CA LEU A 26 30.22 -1.54 -1.82
C LEU A 26 28.85 -1.68 -2.50
N CYS A 27 27.77 -1.17 -1.91
CA CYS A 27 26.42 -1.20 -2.52
C CYS A 27 26.15 -0.04 -3.50
N ILE A 28 27.04 0.97 -3.58
CA ILE A 28 26.82 2.16 -4.42
C ILE A 28 27.54 2.07 -5.79
N MET A 29 28.47 1.13 -5.96
CA MET A 29 29.24 1.02 -7.19
C MET A 29 29.05 -0.33 -7.88
N GLY A 30 28.14 -0.45 -8.82
CA GLY A 30 28.16 -1.57 -9.72
C GLY A 30 26.84 -2.00 -10.33
N GLY A 31 26.37 -1.24 -11.31
CA GLY A 31 25.41 -1.77 -12.27
C GLY A 31 26.15 -2.60 -13.32
N GLN A 32 26.06 -3.90 -13.22
CA GLN A 32 25.90 -4.85 -14.34
C GLN A 32 25.56 -6.22 -13.77
N HIS A 33 24.39 -6.71 -14.14
CA HIS A 33 23.94 -8.06 -13.80
C HIS A 33 24.76 -9.11 -14.57
N HIS A 34 25.82 -9.60 -13.97
CA HIS A 34 26.21 -10.97 -14.17
C HIS A 34 25.68 -11.79 -12.98
N VAL A 35 24.73 -12.67 -13.30
CA VAL A 35 24.21 -13.67 -12.37
C VAL A 35 25.40 -14.53 -11.94
N ILE A 36 25.98 -14.21 -10.82
CA ILE A 36 26.82 -15.14 -10.07
C ILE A 36 25.81 -15.98 -9.28
N GLN A 37 25.53 -17.18 -9.81
CA GLN A 37 24.82 -18.20 -9.06
C GLN A 37 25.50 -18.37 -7.69
N GLY A 38 24.72 -18.10 -6.64
CA GLY A 38 24.83 -18.59 -5.28
C GLY A 38 26.24 -18.83 -4.74
N VAL A 39 26.92 -17.77 -4.30
CA VAL A 39 27.91 -17.95 -3.25
C VAL A 39 27.16 -17.73 -1.95
N ASP A 40 26.80 -18.83 -1.33
CA ASP A 40 26.23 -18.87 0.01
C ASP A 40 27.28 -18.28 0.98
N MET A 41 27.02 -17.09 1.54
CA MET A 41 27.91 -16.38 2.47
C MET A 41 27.96 -17.03 3.86
N GLN A 42 27.73 -18.33 3.97
CA GLN A 42 27.85 -19.12 5.20
C GLN A 42 29.15 -19.94 5.31
N HIS A 43 30.07 -19.78 4.38
CA HIS A 43 31.37 -20.47 4.49
C HIS A 43 32.40 -19.59 5.21
N TYR A 44 32.23 -19.44 6.53
CA TYR A 44 33.39 -19.18 7.39
C TYR A 44 34.32 -20.38 7.29
N ASN A 45 35.53 -20.19 6.74
CA ASN A 45 36.54 -21.22 6.67
C ASN A 45 37.02 -21.48 8.12
N ALA A 46 37.00 -22.75 8.57
CA ALA A 46 37.49 -23.15 9.87
C ALA A 46 38.95 -22.71 10.10
N PHE A 47 39.72 -22.56 9.03
CA PHE A 47 41.08 -22.03 9.04
C PHE A 47 41.16 -20.55 9.41
N ASP A 48 40.24 -19.70 8.92
CA ASP A 48 40.19 -18.27 9.27
C ASP A 48 39.82 -18.06 10.75
N GLU A 49 38.91 -18.88 11.31
CA GLU A 49 38.58 -18.86 12.74
C GLU A 49 39.79 -19.34 13.59
N TRP A 50 40.51 -20.37 13.11
CA TRP A 50 41.70 -20.85 13.77
C TRP A 50 42.83 -19.82 13.74
N LEU A 51 43.12 -19.18 12.59
CA LEU A 51 44.10 -18.09 12.47
C LEU A 51 43.72 -16.89 13.37
N ALA A 52 42.44 -16.53 13.44
CA ALA A 52 41.98 -15.45 14.31
C ALA A 52 42.13 -15.76 15.81
N SER A 53 42.10 -17.03 16.17
CA SER A 53 42.14 -17.53 17.56
C SER A 53 43.55 -17.89 18.07
N THR A 54 44.57 -17.96 17.19
CA THR A 54 45.91 -18.42 17.56
C THR A 54 46.89 -17.27 17.78
N ALA A 55 47.89 -17.50 18.68
CA ALA A 55 49.01 -16.57 18.89
C ALA A 55 49.94 -16.45 17.67
N LEU A 56 49.77 -17.27 16.64
CA LEU A 56 50.54 -17.27 15.38
C LEU A 56 49.93 -16.34 14.33
N GLY A 57 48.71 -15.78 14.57
CA GLY A 57 48.15 -14.75 13.74
C GLY A 57 48.99 -13.47 13.81
N GLY A 58 49.29 -12.85 12.68
CA GLY A 58 50.07 -11.61 12.60
C GLY A 58 51.06 -11.62 11.43
N SER A 59 52.33 -11.29 11.69
CA SER A 59 53.35 -11.17 10.63
C SER A 59 53.63 -12.43 9.83
N ASN A 60 53.30 -13.60 10.34
CA ASN A 60 53.48 -14.90 9.71
C ASN A 60 52.23 -15.47 9.01
N GLN A 61 51.13 -14.73 9.03
CA GLN A 61 49.86 -15.21 8.50
C GLN A 61 49.97 -15.63 7.01
N SER A 62 50.61 -14.82 6.19
CA SER A 62 50.76 -15.11 4.76
C SER A 62 51.59 -16.38 4.50
N TYR A 63 52.56 -16.66 5.33
CA TYR A 63 53.38 -17.86 5.22
C TYR A 63 52.61 -19.12 5.64
N ILE A 64 51.82 -19.01 6.70
CA ILE A 64 51.00 -20.14 7.18
C ILE A 64 49.89 -20.43 6.16
N GLU A 65 49.31 -19.40 5.55
CA GLU A 65 48.30 -19.55 4.50
C GLU A 65 48.87 -20.24 3.25
N GLU A 66 50.09 -19.91 2.83
CA GLU A 66 50.79 -20.55 1.70
C GLU A 66 51.09 -22.03 1.98
N LEU A 67 51.50 -22.35 3.22
CA LEU A 67 51.67 -23.74 3.64
C LEU A 67 50.35 -24.50 3.65
N TYR A 68 49.27 -23.89 4.12
CA TYR A 68 47.96 -24.52 4.15
C TYR A 68 47.39 -24.77 2.74
N GLU A 69 47.59 -23.86 1.81
CA GLU A 69 47.23 -24.09 0.41
C GLU A 69 48.02 -25.22 -0.23
N SER A 70 49.33 -25.29 0.05
CA SER A 70 50.17 -26.40 -0.41
C SER A 70 49.72 -27.73 0.18
N TYR A 71 49.30 -27.75 1.46
CA TYR A 71 48.72 -28.93 2.11
C TYR A 71 47.38 -29.33 1.47
N LEU A 72 46.53 -28.39 1.08
CA LEU A 72 45.26 -28.69 0.40
C LEU A 72 45.47 -29.32 -0.99
N GLU A 73 46.52 -28.92 -1.71
CA GLU A 73 46.87 -29.50 -3.01
C GLU A 73 47.53 -30.90 -2.84
N ASP A 74 48.50 -31.02 -1.95
CA ASP A 74 49.17 -32.27 -1.62
C ASP A 74 49.58 -32.29 -0.13
N PRO A 75 48.90 -33.08 0.71
CA PRO A 75 49.24 -33.18 2.13
C PRO A 75 50.70 -33.60 2.41
N SER A 76 51.41 -34.19 1.45
CA SER A 76 52.81 -34.54 1.58
C SER A 76 53.79 -33.40 1.31
N SER A 77 53.32 -32.29 0.81
CA SER A 77 54.13 -31.10 0.45
C SER A 77 54.62 -30.31 1.66
N VAL A 78 54.01 -30.51 2.84
CA VAL A 78 54.36 -29.84 4.08
C VAL A 78 55.02 -30.81 5.07
N ASP A 79 55.83 -30.28 6.01
CA ASP A 79 56.45 -31.12 7.00
C ASP A 79 55.45 -31.78 7.97
N GLU A 80 55.90 -32.83 8.68
CA GLU A 80 55.04 -33.67 9.51
C GLU A 80 54.36 -32.89 10.64
N SER A 81 54.99 -31.82 11.15
CA SER A 81 54.45 -30.98 12.22
C SER A 81 53.31 -30.12 11.74
N TRP A 82 53.43 -29.52 10.56
CA TRP A 82 52.37 -28.75 9.93
C TRP A 82 51.22 -29.61 9.45
N ARG A 83 51.52 -30.81 8.92
CA ARG A 83 50.50 -31.80 8.52
C ARG A 83 49.64 -32.21 9.70
N ALA A 84 50.25 -32.56 10.84
CA ALA A 84 49.52 -32.90 12.05
C ALA A 84 48.63 -31.74 12.57
N THR A 85 49.10 -30.49 12.40
CA THR A 85 48.35 -29.29 12.79
C THR A 85 47.14 -29.08 11.89
N PHE A 86 47.30 -29.19 10.57
CA PHE A 86 46.22 -29.00 9.60
C PHE A 86 45.19 -30.15 9.59
N ASP A 87 45.63 -31.38 9.85
CA ASP A 87 44.75 -32.54 10.03
C ASP A 87 43.84 -32.43 11.28
N ALA A 88 44.28 -31.67 12.29
CA ALA A 88 43.52 -31.44 13.52
C ALA A 88 42.47 -30.34 13.40
N LEU A 89 42.44 -29.58 12.28
CA LEU A 89 41.42 -28.57 12.05
C LEU A 89 40.01 -29.18 11.91
N PRO A 90 38.95 -28.50 12.38
CA PRO A 90 37.58 -28.97 12.22
C PRO A 90 37.24 -29.14 10.73
N LYS A 91 36.94 -30.37 10.30
CA LYS A 91 36.54 -30.65 8.91
C LYS A 91 35.11 -30.18 8.70
N THR A 92 34.93 -29.20 7.82
CA THR A 92 33.60 -28.77 7.36
C THR A 92 33.09 -29.73 6.27
N THR A 93 31.76 -29.80 6.07
CA THR A 93 31.12 -30.59 4.99
C THR A 93 31.36 -30.01 3.60
N ALA A 94 31.94 -28.83 3.49
CA ALA A 94 32.27 -28.17 2.24
C ALA A 94 33.73 -28.42 1.86
N VAL A 95 33.99 -28.58 0.55
CA VAL A 95 35.37 -28.71 0.03
C VAL A 95 36.03 -27.33 0.15
N GLU A 96 37.07 -27.27 1.01
CA GLU A 96 37.86 -26.04 1.14
C GLU A 96 38.63 -25.79 -0.16
N GLN A 97 38.61 -24.51 -0.61
CA GLN A 97 39.29 -24.07 -1.83
C GLN A 97 40.46 -23.15 -1.51
N PRO A 98 41.59 -23.25 -2.24
CA PRO A 98 42.73 -22.34 -2.08
C PRO A 98 42.30 -20.88 -2.29
N HIS A 99 42.81 -19.98 -1.45
CA HIS A 99 42.52 -18.54 -1.53
C HIS A 99 43.33 -17.80 -2.62
N SER A 100 44.49 -18.35 -3.01
CA SER A 100 45.39 -17.76 -4.00
C SER A 100 44.73 -17.49 -5.35
N PRO A 101 43.91 -18.40 -5.94
CA PRO A 101 43.22 -18.11 -7.19
C PRO A 101 42.22 -16.95 -7.09
N VAL A 102 41.57 -16.82 -5.92
CA VAL A 102 40.60 -15.75 -5.65
C VAL A 102 41.34 -14.42 -5.50
N ARG A 103 42.44 -14.39 -4.74
CA ARG A 103 43.29 -13.19 -4.60
C ARG A 103 43.88 -12.75 -5.95
N ASP A 104 44.33 -13.65 -6.77
CA ASP A 104 44.92 -13.35 -8.09
C ASP A 104 43.85 -12.89 -9.10
N TYR A 105 42.63 -13.39 -8.98
CA TYR A 105 41.48 -12.87 -9.70
C TYR A 105 41.22 -11.39 -9.35
N PHE A 106 41.14 -11.04 -8.06
CA PHE A 106 40.93 -9.67 -7.63
C PHE A 106 42.14 -8.77 -7.96
N ARG A 107 43.37 -9.26 -7.89
CA ARG A 107 44.56 -8.53 -8.33
C ARG A 107 44.53 -8.25 -9.83
N ARG A 108 44.07 -9.18 -10.65
CA ARG A 108 43.87 -8.97 -12.11
C ARG A 108 42.79 -7.91 -12.32
N LEU A 109 41.64 -8.06 -11.68
CA LEU A 109 40.54 -7.07 -11.76
C LEU A 109 41.02 -5.66 -11.39
N ALA A 110 41.78 -5.54 -10.30
CA ALA A 110 42.34 -4.26 -9.88
C ALA A 110 43.36 -3.70 -10.89
N ARG A 111 44.10 -4.54 -11.63
CA ARG A 111 45.04 -4.10 -12.70
C ARG A 111 44.33 -3.80 -14.00
N GLU A 112 43.30 -4.51 -14.35
CA GLU A 112 42.46 -4.29 -15.53
C GLU A 112 41.62 -3.02 -15.40
N ASN A 113 41.14 -2.70 -14.19
CA ASN A 113 40.39 -1.47 -13.91
C ASN A 113 41.27 -0.20 -13.81
N THR A 114 42.61 -0.31 -13.80
CA THR A 114 43.51 0.87 -13.79
C THR A 114 43.73 1.48 -15.16
N THR A 115 43.15 0.94 -16.23
CA THR A 115 43.29 1.47 -17.61
C THR A 115 42.03 2.15 -18.15
N GLU A 116 40.89 2.05 -17.49
CA GLU A 116 39.85 3.01 -17.75
C GLU A 116 40.14 4.27 -16.94
N ALA A 117 40.23 5.40 -17.66
CA ALA A 117 40.46 6.71 -17.06
C ALA A 117 39.58 6.83 -15.78
N VAL A 118 40.25 7.00 -14.64
CA VAL A 118 39.60 7.56 -13.46
C VAL A 118 39.03 8.88 -13.93
N THR A 119 37.75 8.90 -14.31
CA THR A 119 37.02 10.13 -14.48
C THR A 119 37.21 10.83 -13.16
N VAL A 120 37.95 11.92 -13.16
CA VAL A 120 38.11 12.79 -12.00
C VAL A 120 36.67 13.17 -11.65
N ILE A 121 36.13 12.51 -10.64
CA ILE A 121 34.77 12.81 -10.16
C ILE A 121 34.90 14.24 -9.64
N ASP A 122 34.32 15.19 -10.35
CA ASP A 122 34.24 16.56 -9.90
C ASP A 122 33.57 16.56 -8.53
N PRO A 123 34.27 16.96 -7.46
CA PRO A 123 33.72 16.95 -6.12
C PRO A 123 32.45 17.79 -6.01
N GLU A 124 32.35 18.86 -6.80
CA GLU A 124 31.19 19.76 -6.81
C GLU A 124 30.00 19.10 -7.52
N ALA A 125 30.22 18.46 -8.68
CA ALA A 125 29.20 17.69 -9.37
C ALA A 125 28.68 16.52 -8.53
N SER A 126 29.57 15.83 -7.82
CA SER A 126 29.20 14.75 -6.90
C SER A 126 28.37 15.27 -5.72
N ALA A 127 28.73 16.40 -5.13
CA ALA A 127 27.98 17.02 -4.04
C ALA A 127 26.58 17.46 -4.50
N LYS A 128 26.45 18.00 -5.72
CA LYS A 128 25.17 18.35 -6.32
C LYS A 128 24.31 17.11 -6.56
N LEU A 129 24.88 16.02 -7.07
CA LEU A 129 24.14 14.76 -7.27
C LEU A 129 23.57 14.21 -5.96
N VAL A 130 24.34 14.24 -4.87
CA VAL A 130 23.82 13.85 -3.53
C VAL A 130 22.60 14.68 -3.13
N LYS A 131 22.62 16.00 -3.39
CA LYS A 131 21.47 16.88 -3.10
C LYS A 131 20.24 16.53 -3.98
N VAL A 132 20.45 16.18 -5.25
CA VAL A 132 19.36 15.69 -6.13
C VAL A 132 18.75 14.41 -5.58
N LEU A 133 19.55 13.46 -5.12
CA LEU A 133 19.04 12.22 -4.50
C LEU A 133 18.29 12.50 -3.19
N GLN A 134 18.76 13.45 -2.39
CA GLN A 134 18.05 13.90 -1.19
C GLN A 134 16.70 14.54 -1.53
N PHE A 135 16.65 15.36 -2.58
CA PHE A 135 15.42 15.98 -3.09
C PHE A 135 14.40 14.93 -3.58
N ILE A 136 14.85 13.93 -4.35
CA ILE A 136 13.99 12.81 -4.77
C ILE A 136 13.42 12.08 -3.54
N ASN A 137 14.28 11.76 -2.57
CA ASN A 137 13.86 11.07 -1.36
C ASN A 137 12.91 11.90 -0.50
N ALA A 138 13.05 13.23 -0.48
CA ALA A 138 12.11 14.09 0.22
C ALA A 138 10.68 13.88 -0.30
N TYR A 139 10.48 13.81 -1.62
CA TYR A 139 9.17 13.50 -2.20
C TYR A 139 8.67 12.09 -1.85
N ARG A 140 9.54 11.08 -1.87
CA ARG A 140 9.17 9.70 -1.50
C ARG A 140 8.74 9.58 -0.04
N PHE A 141 9.38 10.33 0.86
CA PHE A 141 9.06 10.32 2.28
C PHE A 141 7.90 11.24 2.65
N ARG A 142 7.75 12.39 2.01
CA ARG A 142 6.89 13.48 2.47
C ARG A 142 5.93 14.05 1.43
N GLY A 143 6.01 13.60 0.17
CA GLY A 143 5.15 14.11 -0.90
C GLY A 143 3.65 13.97 -0.61
N HIS A 144 3.26 12.90 0.10
CA HIS A 144 1.87 12.69 0.52
C HIS A 144 1.31 13.82 1.39
N LEU A 145 2.16 14.59 2.10
CA LEU A 145 1.73 15.71 2.94
C LEU A 145 1.26 16.92 2.11
N GLU A 146 1.75 17.08 0.87
CA GLU A 146 1.32 18.12 -0.07
C GLU A 146 0.37 17.59 -1.16
N ALA A 147 0.02 16.31 -1.10
CA ALA A 147 -0.91 15.72 -2.07
C ALA A 147 -2.32 16.33 -1.93
N LYS A 148 -3.02 16.41 -3.07
CA LYS A 148 -4.36 17.00 -3.17
C LYS A 148 -5.43 16.00 -2.74
N LEU A 149 -5.42 15.63 -1.48
CA LEU A 149 -6.21 14.53 -0.93
C LEU A 149 -7.60 14.97 -0.45
N ASP A 150 -7.75 16.22 0.03
CA ASP A 150 -9.01 16.71 0.60
C ASP A 150 -9.94 17.26 -0.49
N PRO A 151 -11.07 16.59 -0.79
CA PRO A 151 -12.01 17.03 -1.83
C PRO A 151 -12.65 18.40 -1.52
N ILE A 152 -12.85 18.73 -0.24
CA ILE A 152 -13.47 20.00 0.16
C ILE A 152 -12.45 21.09 0.52
N ASN A 153 -11.15 20.75 0.50
CA ASN A 153 -10.05 21.65 0.80
C ASN A 153 -10.24 22.43 2.13
N TYR A 154 -10.90 21.79 3.09
CA TYR A 154 -11.22 22.38 4.41
C TYR A 154 -10.04 22.27 5.35
N TYR A 155 -9.48 21.11 5.40
CA TYR A 155 -8.28 20.85 6.13
C TYR A 155 -7.08 20.93 5.19
N ARG A 156 -6.70 22.12 4.77
CA ARG A 156 -5.32 22.31 4.33
C ARG A 156 -4.45 22.01 5.53
N TRP A 157 -4.34 20.75 5.71
CA TRP A 157 -3.83 20.04 6.85
C TRP A 157 -2.57 20.68 7.35
N LYS A 158 -2.61 21.18 8.59
CA LYS A 158 -1.54 21.25 9.55
C LYS A 158 -0.15 21.70 9.05
N VAL A 159 0.20 21.44 7.81
CA VAL A 159 1.47 21.80 7.21
C VAL A 159 1.19 22.82 6.12
N SER A 160 1.52 24.08 6.38
CA SER A 160 1.36 25.16 5.38
C SER A 160 2.28 24.95 4.17
N SER A 161 3.40 24.26 4.33
CA SER A 161 4.31 23.79 3.28
C SER A 161 5.27 22.77 3.88
N VAL A 162 5.79 21.86 3.06
CA VAL A 162 6.88 20.94 3.40
C VAL A 162 8.16 21.50 2.77
N PRO A 163 9.04 22.18 3.53
CA PRO A 163 10.19 22.89 2.97
C PRO A 163 11.08 21.98 2.12
N GLU A 164 11.22 20.71 2.50
CA GLU A 164 12.07 19.74 1.84
C GLU A 164 11.58 19.36 0.42
N LEU A 165 10.35 19.70 0.05
CA LEU A 165 9.84 19.51 -1.32
C LEU A 165 10.17 20.69 -2.25
N ASP A 166 10.78 21.75 -1.72
CA ASP A 166 11.29 22.86 -2.51
C ASP A 166 12.78 22.63 -2.83
N TYR A 167 13.16 22.72 -4.11
CA TYR A 167 14.56 22.55 -4.53
C TYR A 167 15.50 23.55 -3.83
N ARG A 168 15.03 24.74 -3.44
CA ARG A 168 15.80 25.76 -2.73
C ARG A 168 16.23 25.30 -1.34
N TYR A 169 15.48 24.44 -0.69
CA TYR A 169 15.87 23.81 0.58
C TYR A 169 17.16 23.01 0.45
N HIS A 170 17.37 22.38 -0.70
CA HIS A 170 18.59 21.63 -1.03
C HIS A 170 19.70 22.51 -1.58
N SER A 171 19.60 23.84 -1.42
CA SER A 171 20.58 24.83 -1.89
C SER A 171 20.74 24.88 -3.41
N PHE A 172 19.71 24.55 -4.18
CA PHE A 172 19.65 24.81 -5.60
C PHE A 172 19.07 26.21 -5.87
N THR A 173 19.50 26.79 -6.98
CA THR A 173 19.05 28.09 -7.48
C THR A 173 18.18 27.91 -8.71
N GLU A 174 17.54 28.98 -9.19
CA GLU A 174 16.78 28.96 -10.45
C GLU A 174 17.67 28.63 -11.68
N GLN A 175 18.96 28.95 -11.62
CA GLN A 175 19.89 28.61 -12.69
C GLN A 175 20.13 27.10 -12.79
N ASP A 176 20.18 26.40 -11.64
CA ASP A 176 20.37 24.96 -11.56
C ASP A 176 19.20 24.16 -12.15
N LEU A 177 18.01 24.77 -12.27
CA LEU A 177 16.84 24.09 -12.88
C LEU A 177 17.08 23.62 -14.31
N ASN A 178 17.98 24.27 -15.05
CA ASN A 178 18.37 23.87 -16.41
C ASN A 178 19.54 22.88 -16.45
N GLU A 179 20.16 22.58 -15.32
CA GLU A 179 21.26 21.64 -15.22
C GLU A 179 20.74 20.19 -15.33
N THR A 180 21.42 19.37 -16.12
CA THR A 180 21.07 17.95 -16.32
C THR A 180 21.90 17.08 -15.41
N PHE A 181 21.23 16.22 -14.67
CA PHE A 181 21.85 15.26 -13.76
C PHE A 181 21.66 13.83 -14.26
N ASN A 182 22.74 13.04 -14.17
CA ASN A 182 22.66 11.61 -14.38
C ASN A 182 22.26 10.95 -13.06
N ILE A 183 21.04 10.46 -12.98
CA ILE A 183 20.48 9.81 -11.79
C ILE A 183 20.47 8.28 -11.90
N ASN A 184 21.02 7.70 -12.98
CA ASN A 184 21.25 6.27 -13.18
C ASN A 184 20.07 5.39 -12.73
N HIS A 185 18.91 5.58 -13.35
CA HIS A 185 17.66 4.86 -13.02
C HIS A 185 17.17 4.99 -11.57
N TYR A 186 17.70 5.91 -10.76
CA TYR A 186 17.23 6.12 -9.40
C TYR A 186 15.74 6.51 -9.33
N VAL A 187 15.23 7.14 -10.39
CA VAL A 187 13.80 7.28 -10.68
C VAL A 187 13.47 6.42 -11.88
N TYR A 188 12.33 5.76 -11.87
CA TYR A 188 11.94 4.74 -12.82
C TYR A 188 12.16 5.16 -14.29
N HIS A 189 13.00 4.41 -15.00
CA HIS A 189 13.36 4.62 -16.41
C HIS A 189 13.92 6.03 -16.76
N ARG A 190 14.63 6.67 -15.83
CA ARG A 190 15.28 7.96 -16.06
C ARG A 190 16.77 7.88 -15.76
N ASP A 191 17.58 8.19 -16.77
CA ASP A 191 19.04 8.28 -16.62
C ASP A 191 19.47 9.72 -16.43
N ASN A 192 19.18 10.56 -17.43
CA ASN A 192 19.52 11.96 -17.46
C ASN A 192 18.25 12.81 -17.46
N ILE A 193 18.16 13.74 -16.53
CA ILE A 193 17.00 14.62 -16.39
C ILE A 193 17.43 16.01 -15.92
N LYS A 194 16.79 17.05 -16.44
CA LYS A 194 16.97 18.40 -15.90
C LYS A 194 16.32 18.51 -14.53
N LEU A 195 16.92 19.29 -13.62
CA LEU A 195 16.38 19.47 -12.26
C LEU A 195 14.94 20.04 -12.27
N GLY A 196 14.64 20.97 -13.19
CA GLY A 196 13.29 21.52 -13.32
C GLY A 196 12.27 20.46 -13.72
N ASP A 197 12.59 19.66 -14.76
CA ASP A 197 11.71 18.57 -15.23
C ASP A 197 11.54 17.49 -14.14
N LEU A 198 12.62 17.22 -13.37
CA LEU A 198 12.57 16.31 -12.23
C LEU A 198 11.64 16.83 -11.15
N ALA A 199 11.71 18.11 -10.79
CA ALA A 199 10.86 18.71 -9.78
C ALA A 199 9.38 18.65 -10.15
N GLU A 200 9.04 18.95 -11.42
CA GLU A 200 7.66 18.82 -11.93
C GLU A 200 7.18 17.38 -11.90
N MET A 201 8.01 16.46 -12.39
CA MET A 201 7.70 15.02 -12.38
C MET A 201 7.46 14.48 -10.97
N LEU A 202 8.33 14.82 -10.01
CA LEU A 202 8.17 14.39 -8.61
C LEU A 202 6.90 14.95 -7.98
N LYS A 203 6.59 16.23 -8.27
CA LYS A 203 5.36 16.86 -7.78
C LYS A 203 4.12 16.21 -8.38
N GLU A 204 4.12 15.92 -9.68
CA GLU A 204 3.01 15.20 -10.32
C GLU A 204 2.84 13.79 -9.75
N THR A 205 3.95 13.08 -9.51
CA THR A 205 3.96 11.71 -9.01
C THR A 205 3.48 11.62 -7.57
N TYR A 206 3.97 12.47 -6.68
CA TYR A 206 3.80 12.30 -5.22
C TYR A 206 2.82 13.28 -4.57
N CYS A 207 2.43 14.36 -5.28
CA CYS A 207 1.54 15.40 -4.75
C CYS A 207 0.23 15.54 -5.57
N GLY A 208 -0.16 14.50 -6.33
CA GLY A 208 -1.41 14.44 -7.08
C GLY A 208 -2.62 14.05 -6.20
N SER A 209 -3.60 13.38 -6.80
CA SER A 209 -4.79 12.86 -6.10
C SER A 209 -4.51 11.60 -5.25
N ILE A 210 -3.28 11.07 -5.33
CA ILE A 210 -2.79 9.96 -4.50
C ILE A 210 -1.58 10.41 -3.72
N GLY A 211 -1.56 10.11 -2.42
CA GLY A 211 -0.39 10.17 -1.56
C GLY A 211 -0.03 8.75 -1.11
N LEU A 212 1.20 8.31 -1.34
CA LEU A 212 1.64 6.98 -0.98
C LEU A 212 2.64 7.02 0.17
N GLU A 213 2.33 6.31 1.26
CA GLU A 213 3.27 6.06 2.34
C GLU A 213 3.82 4.63 2.23
N PHE A 214 5.10 4.49 1.90
CA PHE A 214 5.74 3.18 1.69
C PHE A 214 7.19 3.13 2.19
N MET A 215 7.76 4.27 2.57
CA MET A 215 9.18 4.33 2.97
C MET A 215 9.45 3.63 4.30
N HIS A 216 8.42 3.38 5.11
CA HIS A 216 8.49 2.59 6.35
C HIS A 216 8.52 1.07 6.11
N VAL A 217 8.22 0.60 4.88
CA VAL A 217 8.34 -0.80 4.49
C VAL A 217 9.82 -1.18 4.44
N GLN A 218 10.24 -2.19 5.19
CA GLN A 218 11.66 -2.59 5.26
C GLN A 218 12.07 -3.50 4.11
N ASP A 219 11.15 -4.31 3.61
CA ASP A 219 11.40 -5.21 2.49
C ASP A 219 11.66 -4.40 1.21
N MET A 220 12.84 -4.60 0.63
CA MET A 220 13.32 -3.81 -0.52
C MET A 220 12.57 -4.14 -1.81
N GLU A 221 12.11 -5.38 -1.99
CA GLU A 221 11.35 -5.78 -3.17
C GLU A 221 9.97 -5.11 -3.17
N GLN A 222 9.27 -5.16 -2.04
CA GLN A 222 7.99 -4.47 -1.85
C GLN A 222 8.12 -2.96 -2.07
N LYS A 223 9.15 -2.35 -1.47
CA LYS A 223 9.41 -0.91 -1.60
C LYS A 223 9.67 -0.50 -3.04
N SER A 224 10.57 -1.22 -3.74
CA SER A 224 10.91 -0.95 -5.13
C SER A 224 9.73 -1.14 -6.07
N TRP A 225 8.89 -2.15 -5.81
CA TRP A 225 7.69 -2.38 -6.58
C TRP A 225 6.69 -1.22 -6.44
N LEU A 226 6.39 -0.78 -5.20
CA LEU A 226 5.49 0.35 -4.93
C LEU A 226 5.99 1.63 -5.59
N GLN A 227 7.29 1.91 -5.46
CA GLN A 227 7.94 3.05 -6.09
C GLN A 227 7.79 2.99 -7.62
N SER A 228 8.11 1.85 -8.23
CA SER A 228 8.04 1.69 -9.69
C SER A 228 6.60 1.83 -10.21
N LYS A 229 5.61 1.31 -9.48
CA LYS A 229 4.19 1.44 -9.86
C LYS A 229 3.72 2.89 -9.90
N LEU A 230 4.13 3.71 -8.93
CA LEU A 230 3.76 5.11 -8.89
C LEU A 230 4.55 5.95 -9.89
N GLU A 231 5.88 5.78 -9.94
CA GLU A 231 6.78 6.57 -10.79
C GLU A 231 6.62 6.26 -12.29
N SER A 232 6.26 5.01 -12.65
CA SER A 232 6.07 4.64 -14.07
C SER A 232 4.87 5.31 -14.73
N GLN A 233 3.85 5.67 -13.96
CA GLN A 233 2.60 6.25 -14.46
C GLN A 233 2.42 7.72 -14.05
N LEU A 234 3.39 8.32 -13.37
CA LEU A 234 3.33 9.69 -12.85
C LEU A 234 2.01 9.96 -12.09
N ASN A 235 1.52 8.95 -11.37
CA ASN A 235 0.22 9.01 -10.70
C ASN A 235 -0.97 9.37 -11.63
N LYS A 236 -0.84 9.11 -12.93
CA LYS A 236 -1.85 9.38 -13.96
C LYS A 236 -2.15 8.09 -14.73
N PRO A 237 -2.95 7.18 -14.16
CA PRO A 237 -3.29 5.94 -14.85
C PRO A 237 -4.10 6.22 -16.12
N LEU A 238 -3.80 5.45 -17.16
CA LEU A 238 -4.55 5.53 -18.40
C LEU A 238 -5.81 4.65 -18.31
N PHE A 239 -6.98 5.27 -18.45
CA PHE A 239 -8.27 4.61 -18.54
C PHE A 239 -8.84 4.74 -19.96
N THR A 240 -9.42 3.67 -20.47
CA THR A 240 -10.15 3.73 -21.74
C THR A 240 -11.44 4.52 -21.58
N LYS A 241 -12.03 4.96 -22.72
CA LYS A 241 -13.32 5.64 -22.71
C LYS A 241 -14.40 4.81 -22.00
N GLU A 242 -14.43 3.50 -22.26
CA GLU A 242 -15.38 2.57 -21.65
C GLU A 242 -15.19 2.47 -20.14
N GLU A 243 -13.95 2.40 -19.67
CA GLU A 243 -13.65 2.36 -18.24
C GLU A 243 -14.10 3.65 -17.54
N LYS A 244 -13.85 4.82 -18.15
CA LYS A 244 -14.31 6.13 -17.63
C LYS A 244 -15.83 6.21 -17.53
N ILE A 245 -16.54 5.78 -18.58
CA ILE A 245 -18.01 5.74 -18.60
C ILE A 245 -18.54 4.77 -17.53
N ASN A 246 -17.89 3.62 -17.35
CA ASN A 246 -18.26 2.66 -16.32
C ASN A 246 -18.08 3.23 -14.90
N LEU A 247 -16.98 3.92 -14.62
CA LEU A 247 -16.76 4.61 -13.35
C LEU A 247 -17.86 5.66 -13.08
N LEU A 248 -18.25 6.45 -14.09
CA LEU A 248 -19.34 7.40 -13.95
C LEU A 248 -20.70 6.71 -13.70
N SER A 249 -20.96 5.60 -14.38
CA SER A 249 -22.18 4.80 -14.15
C SER A 249 -22.25 4.27 -12.71
N GLU A 250 -21.15 3.84 -12.16
CA GLU A 250 -21.05 3.34 -10.77
C GLU A 250 -21.21 4.46 -9.74
N LEU A 251 -20.63 5.64 -10.00
CA LEU A 251 -20.88 6.83 -9.19
C LEU A 251 -22.35 7.29 -9.28
N THR A 252 -22.95 7.20 -10.48
CA THR A 252 -24.36 7.51 -10.69
C THR A 252 -25.27 6.58 -9.89
N ALA A 253 -24.92 5.31 -9.82
CA ALA A 253 -25.64 4.33 -9.01
C ALA A 253 -25.49 4.62 -7.50
N ALA A 254 -24.27 4.97 -7.04
CA ALA A 254 -24.01 5.31 -5.64
C ALA A 254 -24.81 6.54 -5.20
N ASP A 255 -24.69 7.68 -5.90
CA ASP A 255 -25.41 8.93 -5.64
C ASP A 255 -26.92 8.74 -5.79
N GLY A 256 -27.36 7.99 -6.83
CA GLY A 256 -28.76 7.77 -7.15
C GLY A 256 -29.53 7.01 -6.06
N LEU A 257 -28.94 5.94 -5.50
CA LEU A 257 -29.55 5.19 -4.41
C LEU A 257 -29.72 6.03 -3.15
N GLU A 258 -28.69 6.78 -2.76
CA GLU A 258 -28.76 7.64 -1.57
C GLU A 258 -29.84 8.71 -1.69
N ARG A 259 -29.93 9.38 -2.84
CA ARG A 259 -30.98 10.38 -3.12
C ARG A 259 -32.37 9.74 -3.12
N TYR A 260 -32.50 8.58 -3.73
CA TYR A 260 -33.78 7.85 -3.78
C TYR A 260 -34.27 7.49 -2.38
N LEU A 261 -33.37 6.90 -1.56
CA LEU A 261 -33.70 6.55 -0.18
C LEU A 261 -34.02 7.79 0.68
N GLY A 262 -33.26 8.87 0.48
CA GLY A 262 -33.50 10.14 1.18
C GLY A 262 -34.85 10.77 0.86
N ALA A 263 -35.29 10.70 -0.39
CA ALA A 263 -36.58 11.23 -0.84
C ALA A 263 -37.75 10.34 -0.42
N LYS A 264 -37.60 9.01 -0.54
CA LYS A 264 -38.67 8.05 -0.27
C LYS A 264 -38.87 7.76 1.22
N PHE A 265 -37.80 7.82 2.03
CA PHE A 265 -37.80 7.52 3.45
C PHE A 265 -37.09 8.63 4.27
N PRO A 266 -37.66 9.86 4.30
CA PRO A 266 -37.04 11.00 4.96
C PRO A 266 -36.81 10.73 6.45
N GLY A 267 -35.62 11.08 6.95
CA GLY A 267 -35.24 10.90 8.36
C GLY A 267 -34.97 9.46 8.80
N ALA A 268 -35.17 8.47 7.95
CA ALA A 268 -34.86 7.08 8.29
C ALA A 268 -33.33 6.86 8.32
N LYS A 269 -32.83 6.22 9.38
CA LYS A 269 -31.41 5.91 9.52
C LYS A 269 -30.95 4.97 8.38
N ARG A 270 -29.95 5.41 7.63
CA ARG A 270 -29.32 4.64 6.55
C ARG A 270 -27.79 4.72 6.55
N PHE A 271 -27.20 5.61 7.36
CA PHE A 271 -25.77 5.91 7.38
C PHE A 271 -25.24 6.18 5.96
N SER A 272 -25.76 7.26 5.36
CA SER A 272 -25.55 7.61 3.97
C SER A 272 -24.09 7.63 3.54
N LEU A 273 -23.85 7.15 2.30
CA LEU A 273 -22.55 7.16 1.66
C LEU A 273 -22.25 8.53 0.98
N GLU A 274 -23.21 9.43 0.90
CA GLU A 274 -23.07 10.71 0.18
C GLU A 274 -21.83 11.49 0.61
N GLY A 275 -21.00 11.82 -0.38
CA GLY A 275 -19.68 12.41 -0.24
C GLY A 275 -18.52 11.39 -0.23
N SER A 276 -18.84 10.10 -0.09
CA SER A 276 -17.88 8.99 -0.20
C SER A 276 -18.28 8.03 -1.33
N ASP A 277 -18.98 8.52 -2.33
CA ASP A 277 -19.62 7.74 -3.41
C ASP A 277 -18.61 6.89 -4.20
N ALA A 278 -17.35 7.34 -4.30
CA ALA A 278 -16.26 6.63 -4.96
C ALA A 278 -15.91 5.28 -4.29
N PHE A 279 -16.46 5.01 -3.10
CA PHE A 279 -16.38 3.69 -2.47
C PHE A 279 -17.00 2.58 -3.34
N ILE A 280 -18.07 2.85 -4.07
CA ILE A 280 -18.73 1.84 -4.93
C ILE A 280 -17.86 1.45 -6.13
N PRO A 281 -17.33 2.37 -6.96
CA PRO A 281 -16.36 2.01 -7.99
C PRO A 281 -15.08 1.38 -7.42
N LEU A 282 -14.60 1.82 -6.26
CA LEU A 282 -13.46 1.19 -5.57
C LEU A 282 -13.71 -0.31 -5.34
N MET A 283 -14.85 -0.66 -4.75
CA MET A 283 -15.21 -2.05 -4.45
C MET A 283 -15.37 -2.91 -5.70
N LYS A 284 -16.05 -2.38 -6.72
CA LYS A 284 -16.24 -3.09 -7.98
C LYS A 284 -14.91 -3.28 -8.72
N GLU A 285 -14.02 -2.30 -8.67
CA GLU A 285 -12.70 -2.43 -9.29
C GLU A 285 -11.82 -3.47 -8.58
N ILE A 286 -11.85 -3.52 -7.24
CA ILE A 286 -11.19 -4.58 -6.47
C ILE A 286 -11.68 -5.96 -6.93
N ILE A 287 -13.00 -6.15 -7.03
CA ILE A 287 -13.59 -7.43 -7.45
C ILE A 287 -13.15 -7.79 -8.87
N ARG A 288 -13.27 -6.85 -9.82
CA ARG A 288 -12.89 -7.07 -11.23
C ARG A 288 -11.41 -7.41 -11.37
N HIS A 289 -10.56 -6.64 -10.70
CA HIS A 289 -9.12 -6.83 -10.81
C HIS A 289 -8.65 -8.10 -10.11
N ALA A 290 -9.20 -8.42 -8.92
CA ALA A 290 -8.93 -9.66 -8.20
C ALA A 290 -9.34 -10.90 -9.02
N SER A 291 -10.51 -10.86 -9.67
CA SER A 291 -10.97 -11.93 -10.58
C SER A 291 -9.98 -12.18 -11.71
N LYS A 292 -9.46 -11.11 -12.34
CA LYS A 292 -8.43 -11.23 -13.40
C LYS A 292 -7.18 -11.93 -12.91
N GLN A 293 -6.87 -11.82 -11.62
CA GLN A 293 -5.70 -12.45 -10.97
C GLN A 293 -6.00 -13.82 -10.33
N GLY A 294 -7.18 -14.38 -10.58
CA GLY A 294 -7.51 -15.75 -10.16
C GLY A 294 -8.26 -15.87 -8.84
N VAL A 295 -8.65 -14.77 -8.21
CA VAL A 295 -9.51 -14.78 -7.01
C VAL A 295 -10.89 -15.29 -7.38
N GLN A 296 -11.41 -16.25 -6.61
CA GLN A 296 -12.71 -16.90 -6.78
C GLN A 296 -13.73 -16.48 -5.71
N ASP A 297 -13.25 -16.13 -4.52
CA ASP A 297 -14.08 -15.70 -3.40
C ASP A 297 -13.56 -14.39 -2.80
N VAL A 298 -14.45 -13.47 -2.51
CA VAL A 298 -14.15 -12.27 -1.74
C VAL A 298 -15.06 -12.19 -0.53
N VAL A 299 -14.48 -12.09 0.65
CA VAL A 299 -15.23 -11.94 1.90
C VAL A 299 -15.03 -10.52 2.41
N PHE A 300 -16.15 -9.81 2.59
CA PHE A 300 -16.18 -8.43 3.04
C PHE A 300 -16.63 -8.34 4.49
N GLY A 301 -15.96 -7.49 5.26
CA GLY A 301 -16.46 -6.99 6.54
C GLY A 301 -16.47 -5.47 6.53
N MET A 302 -17.57 -4.85 6.94
CA MET A 302 -17.66 -3.41 6.95
C MET A 302 -18.58 -2.88 8.05
N ALA A 303 -18.32 -1.63 8.45
CA ALA A 303 -19.19 -0.86 9.32
C ALA A 303 -20.50 -0.47 8.60
N HIS A 304 -21.29 0.40 9.23
CA HIS A 304 -22.64 0.76 8.76
C HIS A 304 -22.64 1.67 7.54
N ARG A 305 -21.70 2.64 7.47
CA ARG A 305 -21.68 3.66 6.41
C ARG A 305 -21.45 3.06 5.03
N GLY A 306 -22.38 3.35 4.12
CA GLY A 306 -22.37 2.83 2.76
C GLY A 306 -22.79 1.36 2.64
N ARG A 307 -23.18 0.69 3.75
CA ARG A 307 -23.52 -0.74 3.70
C ARG A 307 -24.74 -1.03 2.85
N LEU A 308 -25.78 -0.20 2.92
CA LEU A 308 -26.97 -0.37 2.08
C LEU A 308 -26.64 -0.19 0.59
N ASN A 309 -25.75 0.75 0.30
CA ASN A 309 -25.25 0.98 -1.05
C ASN A 309 -24.43 -0.21 -1.55
N MET A 310 -23.56 -0.77 -0.71
CA MET A 310 -22.81 -2.00 -0.99
C MET A 310 -23.74 -3.18 -1.30
N LEU A 311 -24.80 -3.37 -0.50
CA LEU A 311 -25.78 -4.44 -0.69
C LEU A 311 -26.46 -4.36 -2.05
N VAL A 312 -26.90 -3.17 -2.47
CA VAL A 312 -27.66 -2.95 -3.70
C VAL A 312 -26.73 -2.86 -4.91
N ASN A 313 -25.71 -2.00 -4.87
CA ASN A 313 -24.91 -1.62 -6.05
C ASN A 313 -23.68 -2.50 -6.28
N VAL A 314 -23.27 -3.31 -5.32
CA VAL A 314 -22.13 -4.23 -5.48
C VAL A 314 -22.60 -5.69 -5.40
N LEU A 315 -23.31 -6.05 -4.34
CA LEU A 315 -23.75 -7.43 -4.10
C LEU A 315 -25.04 -7.79 -4.85
N GLY A 316 -25.77 -6.79 -5.36
CA GLY A 316 -26.97 -7.00 -6.18
C GLY A 316 -28.19 -7.45 -5.38
N LYS A 317 -28.32 -7.08 -4.11
CA LYS A 317 -29.60 -7.21 -3.39
C LYS A 317 -30.67 -6.42 -4.14
N LYS A 318 -31.89 -6.98 -4.29
CA LYS A 318 -32.98 -6.26 -4.94
C LYS A 318 -33.33 -4.99 -4.18
N PRO A 319 -33.48 -3.83 -4.86
CA PRO A 319 -33.94 -2.60 -4.23
C PRO A 319 -35.29 -2.76 -3.52
N GLU A 320 -36.23 -3.52 -4.10
CA GLU A 320 -37.53 -3.81 -3.54
C GLU A 320 -37.43 -4.44 -2.14
N ASP A 321 -36.58 -5.44 -1.94
CA ASP A 321 -36.36 -6.09 -0.64
C ASP A 321 -35.88 -5.09 0.41
N LEU A 322 -34.99 -4.15 0.01
CA LEU A 322 -34.52 -3.11 0.88
C LEU A 322 -35.62 -2.08 1.21
N PHE A 323 -36.44 -1.71 0.24
CA PHE A 323 -37.54 -0.75 0.44
C PHE A 323 -38.62 -1.30 1.36
N ASP A 324 -38.93 -2.58 1.28
CA ASP A 324 -39.87 -3.26 2.19
C ASP A 324 -39.38 -3.26 3.62
N GLU A 325 -38.06 -3.40 3.84
CA GLU A 325 -37.46 -3.25 5.17
C GLU A 325 -37.57 -1.81 5.70
N PHE A 326 -37.42 -0.79 4.86
CA PHE A 326 -37.65 0.60 5.24
C PHE A 326 -39.13 0.88 5.56
N ALA A 327 -40.04 0.24 4.84
CA ALA A 327 -41.49 0.35 5.04
C ALA A 327 -42.02 -0.47 6.25
N GLY A 328 -41.12 -1.23 6.92
CA GLY A 328 -41.52 -2.09 8.05
C GLY A 328 -42.37 -3.29 7.65
N LYS A 329 -42.38 -3.67 6.37
CA LYS A 329 -43.06 -4.84 5.86
C LYS A 329 -42.22 -6.10 6.12
N HIS A 330 -42.25 -6.60 7.35
CA HIS A 330 -41.58 -7.87 7.67
C HIS A 330 -42.54 -9.05 7.39
N SER A 331 -42.06 -10.06 6.69
CA SER A 331 -42.73 -11.37 6.67
C SER A 331 -42.70 -11.97 8.08
N GLY A 332 -43.79 -12.01 8.75
CA GLY A 332 -44.09 -12.23 10.17
C GLY A 332 -43.39 -13.35 10.97
N GLU A 333 -42.32 -13.95 10.50
CA GLU A 333 -41.64 -15.09 11.15
C GLU A 333 -40.21 -14.81 11.64
N ARG A 334 -39.65 -13.60 11.41
CA ARG A 334 -38.27 -13.26 11.83
C ARG A 334 -38.24 -11.97 12.61
N THR A 335 -37.81 -12.05 13.88
CA THR A 335 -37.31 -10.89 14.61
C THR A 335 -35.98 -10.48 13.92
N GLY A 336 -36.05 -9.58 12.93
CA GLY A 336 -34.89 -9.15 12.14
C GLY A 336 -34.04 -8.17 12.94
N ASP A 337 -32.73 -8.29 12.78
CA ASP A 337 -31.78 -7.25 13.16
C ASP A 337 -31.98 -6.00 12.27
N VAL A 338 -31.38 -4.88 12.65
CA VAL A 338 -31.49 -3.64 11.88
C VAL A 338 -30.90 -3.78 10.47
N LYS A 339 -31.49 -3.09 9.50
CA LYS A 339 -31.15 -3.22 8.07
C LYS A 339 -29.66 -3.00 7.74
N TYR A 340 -28.97 -2.17 8.50
CA TYR A 340 -27.55 -1.86 8.30
C TYR A 340 -26.58 -2.86 8.99
N HIS A 341 -27.09 -3.97 9.56
CA HIS A 341 -26.30 -5.09 10.05
C HIS A 341 -26.32 -6.30 9.09
N GLN A 342 -27.22 -6.30 8.11
CA GLN A 342 -27.44 -7.44 7.24
C GLN A 342 -26.20 -7.88 6.47
N GLY A 343 -25.98 -9.19 6.43
CA GLY A 343 -25.08 -9.85 5.50
C GLY A 343 -25.78 -10.18 4.19
N PHE A 344 -24.99 -10.52 3.18
CA PHE A 344 -25.49 -10.96 1.86
C PHE A 344 -24.43 -11.76 1.14
N SER A 345 -24.86 -12.73 0.32
CA SER A 345 -23.97 -13.46 -0.59
C SER A 345 -24.56 -13.49 -1.97
N SER A 346 -23.70 -13.40 -2.97
CA SER A 346 -24.05 -13.47 -4.39
C SER A 346 -22.84 -13.83 -5.24
N ASP A 347 -23.07 -14.18 -6.49
CA ASP A 347 -22.01 -14.34 -7.47
C ASP A 347 -21.95 -13.15 -8.40
N PHE A 348 -20.74 -12.79 -8.81
CA PHE A 348 -20.44 -11.66 -9.66
C PHE A 348 -19.65 -12.13 -10.89
N ALA A 349 -20.15 -11.81 -12.09
CA ALA A 349 -19.51 -12.19 -13.35
C ALA A 349 -18.48 -11.15 -13.79
N VAL A 350 -17.29 -11.60 -14.15
CA VAL A 350 -16.22 -10.79 -14.76
C VAL A 350 -15.78 -11.49 -16.05
N GLY A 351 -16.34 -11.09 -17.19
CA GLY A 351 -16.20 -11.84 -18.44
C GLY A 351 -16.72 -13.27 -18.24
N ASP A 352 -15.89 -14.27 -18.56
CA ASP A 352 -16.22 -15.69 -18.42
C ASP A 352 -15.99 -16.23 -16.99
N ARG A 353 -15.47 -15.39 -16.09
CA ARG A 353 -15.17 -15.78 -14.70
C ARG A 353 -16.32 -15.44 -13.77
N ARG A 354 -16.42 -16.19 -12.69
CA ARG A 354 -17.38 -15.96 -11.62
C ARG A 354 -16.61 -15.79 -10.29
N VAL A 355 -16.99 -14.79 -9.51
CA VAL A 355 -16.44 -14.54 -8.17
C VAL A 355 -17.58 -14.61 -7.17
N HIS A 356 -17.43 -15.43 -6.15
CA HIS A 356 -18.36 -15.49 -5.03
C HIS A 356 -18.09 -14.35 -4.05
N LEU A 357 -19.11 -13.53 -3.78
CA LEU A 357 -19.04 -12.40 -2.89
C LEU A 357 -19.81 -12.70 -1.62
N THR A 358 -19.21 -12.45 -0.45
CA THR A 358 -19.88 -12.58 0.84
C THR A 358 -19.63 -11.35 1.68
N LEU A 359 -20.68 -10.65 2.06
CA LEU A 359 -20.66 -9.61 3.08
C LEU A 359 -21.06 -10.23 4.41
N ALA A 360 -20.14 -10.27 5.37
CA ALA A 360 -20.43 -10.77 6.71
C ALA A 360 -21.47 -9.91 7.43
N PHE A 361 -22.25 -10.50 8.31
CA PHE A 361 -23.07 -9.73 9.24
C PHE A 361 -22.20 -8.81 10.08
N ASN A 362 -22.72 -7.64 10.45
CA ASN A 362 -22.01 -6.67 11.27
C ASN A 362 -22.84 -6.30 12.50
N PRO A 363 -22.30 -6.37 13.72
CA PRO A 363 -22.97 -5.85 14.91
C PRO A 363 -22.72 -4.35 15.09
N SER A 364 -23.30 -3.75 16.10
CA SER A 364 -23.03 -2.36 16.49
C SER A 364 -21.64 -2.15 17.11
N HIS A 365 -20.94 -3.21 17.49
CA HIS A 365 -19.57 -3.15 17.98
C HIS A 365 -18.62 -2.95 16.81
N LEU A 366 -18.11 -1.74 16.65
CA LEU A 366 -17.23 -1.38 15.54
C LEU A 366 -15.96 -2.23 15.54
N GLU A 367 -15.47 -2.57 14.35
CA GLU A 367 -14.22 -3.28 14.06
C GLU A 367 -14.22 -4.79 14.36
N ILE A 368 -15.16 -5.30 15.17
CA ILE A 368 -15.16 -6.74 15.56
C ILE A 368 -15.42 -7.67 14.37
N VAL A 369 -16.02 -7.19 13.29
CA VAL A 369 -16.21 -7.98 12.06
C VAL A 369 -14.89 -8.30 11.34
N SER A 370 -13.85 -7.50 11.53
CA SER A 370 -12.57 -7.67 10.84
C SER A 370 -11.90 -9.03 11.14
N PRO A 371 -11.68 -9.44 12.40
CA PRO A 371 -11.14 -10.77 12.70
C PRO A 371 -12.09 -11.90 12.28
N VAL A 372 -13.41 -11.68 12.29
CA VAL A 372 -14.40 -12.67 11.80
C VAL A 372 -14.21 -12.93 10.30
N VAL A 373 -14.01 -11.88 9.50
CA VAL A 373 -13.72 -12.00 8.06
C VAL A 373 -12.43 -12.78 7.81
N ILE A 374 -11.36 -12.47 8.57
CA ILE A 374 -10.09 -13.19 8.45
C ILE A 374 -10.26 -14.67 8.77
N GLY A 375 -11.01 -15.00 9.82
CA GLY A 375 -11.36 -16.39 10.16
C GLY A 375 -12.16 -17.09 9.06
N ALA A 376 -13.16 -16.41 8.48
CA ALA A 376 -13.96 -16.92 7.37
C ALA A 376 -13.11 -17.18 6.11
N VAL A 377 -12.22 -16.25 5.76
CA VAL A 377 -11.28 -16.41 4.64
C VAL A 377 -10.35 -17.59 4.89
N ARG A 378 -9.76 -17.71 6.10
CA ARG A 378 -8.88 -18.83 6.45
C ARG A 378 -9.59 -20.17 6.31
N SER A 379 -10.85 -20.26 6.78
CA SER A 379 -11.66 -21.47 6.65
C SER A 379 -11.87 -21.85 5.18
N ARG A 380 -12.23 -20.89 4.32
CA ARG A 380 -12.42 -21.13 2.88
C ARG A 380 -11.14 -21.53 2.17
N GLN A 381 -10.00 -20.89 2.49
CA GLN A 381 -8.70 -21.27 1.97
C GLN A 381 -8.38 -22.74 2.33
N THR A 382 -8.65 -23.14 3.57
CA THR A 382 -8.43 -24.53 4.02
C THR A 382 -9.35 -25.51 3.26
N LYS A 383 -10.64 -25.21 3.11
CA LYS A 383 -11.59 -26.05 2.37
C LYS A 383 -11.21 -26.19 0.89
N LYS A 384 -10.74 -25.11 0.26
CA LYS A 384 -10.32 -25.10 -1.15
C LYS A 384 -8.89 -25.62 -1.38
N ASN A 385 -8.16 -25.99 -0.32
CA ASN A 385 -6.74 -26.31 -0.39
C ASN A 385 -5.90 -25.18 -1.04
N ASP A 386 -6.28 -23.92 -0.80
CA ASP A 386 -5.63 -22.71 -1.31
C ASP A 386 -4.38 -22.38 -0.48
N THR A 387 -3.34 -23.20 -0.61
CA THR A 387 -2.07 -23.07 0.13
C THR A 387 -1.34 -21.77 -0.22
N GLU A 388 -1.42 -21.34 -1.48
CA GLU A 388 -0.82 -20.11 -2.00
C GLU A 388 -1.63 -18.85 -1.67
N ARG A 389 -2.84 -19.00 -1.10
CA ARG A 389 -3.74 -17.90 -0.73
C ARG A 389 -4.06 -16.94 -1.89
N ASN A 390 -4.27 -17.52 -3.07
CA ASN A 390 -4.58 -16.80 -4.30
C ASN A 390 -6.07 -16.75 -4.61
N GLN A 391 -6.85 -17.70 -4.09
CA GLN A 391 -8.24 -17.91 -4.51
C GLN A 391 -9.25 -17.16 -3.63
N VAL A 392 -8.91 -16.89 -2.36
CA VAL A 392 -9.82 -16.25 -1.41
C VAL A 392 -9.21 -14.96 -0.87
N LEU A 393 -9.92 -13.85 -1.06
CA LEU A 393 -9.50 -12.49 -0.68
C LEU A 393 -10.30 -11.98 0.51
N ALA A 394 -9.60 -11.42 1.51
CA ALA A 394 -10.19 -10.66 2.60
C ALA A 394 -10.20 -9.15 2.26
N VAL A 395 -11.35 -8.50 2.43
CA VAL A 395 -11.50 -7.05 2.32
C VAL A 395 -12.23 -6.53 3.55
N THR A 396 -11.64 -5.57 4.27
CA THR A 396 -12.27 -4.93 5.44
C THR A 396 -12.42 -3.43 5.21
N VAL A 397 -13.57 -2.90 5.64
CA VAL A 397 -13.90 -1.48 5.48
C VAL A 397 -14.15 -0.86 6.84
N HIS A 398 -13.44 0.19 7.14
CA HIS A 398 -13.34 0.84 8.43
C HIS A 398 -13.82 2.29 8.36
N GLY A 399 -14.25 2.83 9.51
CA GLY A 399 -14.35 4.28 9.70
C GLY A 399 -13.02 4.81 10.27
N ASP A 400 -12.70 6.07 9.98
CA ASP A 400 -11.44 6.72 10.35
C ASP A 400 -11.16 6.71 11.87
N SER A 401 -12.13 7.05 12.68
CA SER A 401 -11.97 7.06 14.14
C SER A 401 -11.94 5.65 14.73
N ALA A 402 -12.70 4.72 14.16
CA ALA A 402 -12.74 3.35 14.66
C ALA A 402 -11.43 2.61 14.39
N VAL A 403 -10.88 2.71 13.18
CA VAL A 403 -9.60 2.06 12.82
C VAL A 403 -8.44 2.57 13.68
N ALA A 404 -8.43 3.87 14.00
CA ALA A 404 -7.39 4.49 14.81
C ALA A 404 -7.52 4.18 16.31
N GLY A 405 -8.76 3.98 16.83
CA GLY A 405 -9.03 3.97 18.27
C GLY A 405 -9.48 2.64 18.89
N GLN A 406 -9.92 1.67 18.08
CA GLN A 406 -10.41 0.39 18.60
C GLN A 406 -9.29 -0.64 18.75
N GLY A 407 -9.02 -1.13 19.98
CA GLY A 407 -7.94 -2.07 20.27
C GLY A 407 -7.99 -3.37 19.45
N VAL A 408 -9.20 -3.84 19.08
CA VAL A 408 -9.36 -5.03 18.23
C VAL A 408 -8.71 -4.89 16.85
N VAL A 409 -8.53 -3.68 16.33
CA VAL A 409 -7.78 -3.42 15.10
C VAL A 409 -6.32 -3.80 15.28
N GLN A 410 -5.69 -3.32 16.35
CA GLN A 410 -4.30 -3.65 16.68
C GLN A 410 -4.11 -5.15 16.89
N GLU A 411 -5.01 -5.81 17.61
CA GLU A 411 -4.99 -7.26 17.81
C GLU A 411 -5.11 -8.02 16.49
N THR A 412 -6.01 -7.59 15.61
CA THR A 412 -6.19 -8.16 14.28
C THR A 412 -4.95 -7.98 13.40
N LEU A 413 -4.31 -6.80 13.45
CA LEU A 413 -3.08 -6.54 12.72
C LEU A 413 -1.91 -7.42 13.23
N ASN A 414 -1.80 -7.66 14.53
CA ASN A 414 -0.81 -8.58 15.09
C ASN A 414 -0.96 -10.01 14.57
N MET A 415 -2.18 -10.44 14.23
CA MET A 415 -2.44 -11.75 13.67
C MET A 415 -2.13 -11.85 12.17
N SER A 416 -2.10 -10.74 11.42
CA SER A 416 -2.11 -10.70 9.95
C SER A 416 -1.00 -11.52 9.30
N ASN A 417 0.21 -11.47 9.87
CA ASN A 417 1.38 -12.20 9.38
C ASN A 417 1.77 -13.39 10.26
N ALA A 418 1.06 -13.65 11.37
CA ALA A 418 1.35 -14.78 12.23
C ALA A 418 0.96 -16.08 11.53
N ARG A 419 1.86 -17.09 11.59
CA ARG A 419 1.74 -18.34 10.82
C ARG A 419 0.40 -19.05 10.94
N GLY A 420 -0.21 -19.06 12.13
CA GLY A 420 -1.48 -19.72 12.39
C GLY A 420 -2.70 -18.96 11.85
N TYR A 421 -2.58 -17.65 11.61
CA TYR A 421 -3.71 -16.77 11.33
C TYR A 421 -3.67 -16.11 9.95
N THR A 422 -2.47 -16.00 9.34
CA THR A 422 -2.32 -15.29 8.07
C THR A 422 -3.21 -15.86 6.97
N VAL A 423 -3.81 -14.95 6.19
CA VAL A 423 -4.65 -15.25 5.02
C VAL A 423 -4.03 -14.77 3.71
N GLY A 424 -2.72 -14.43 3.73
CA GLY A 424 -2.02 -13.89 2.56
C GLY A 424 -2.38 -12.44 2.28
N GLY A 425 -2.55 -11.65 3.33
CA GLY A 425 -2.85 -10.23 3.27
C GLY A 425 -4.33 -9.90 3.14
N THR A 426 -4.69 -8.74 3.66
CA THR A 426 -6.04 -8.15 3.64
C THR A 426 -5.97 -6.77 2.97
N ILE A 427 -6.91 -6.46 2.09
CA ILE A 427 -7.10 -5.09 1.62
C ILE A 427 -7.98 -4.37 2.64
N ARG A 428 -7.42 -3.34 3.28
CA ARG A 428 -8.11 -2.56 4.32
C ARG A 428 -8.45 -1.18 3.79
N ILE A 429 -9.73 -0.88 3.74
CA ILE A 429 -10.25 0.39 3.20
C ILE A 429 -10.76 1.22 4.37
N VAL A 430 -10.34 2.46 4.44
CA VAL A 430 -10.88 3.43 5.41
C VAL A 430 -11.75 4.42 4.65
N ILE A 431 -13.05 4.47 4.97
CA ILE A 431 -13.92 5.57 4.54
C ILE A 431 -13.64 6.74 5.47
N ASN A 432 -12.69 7.58 5.07
CA ASN A 432 -12.22 8.72 5.85
C ASN A 432 -13.00 9.97 5.47
N ASN A 433 -14.07 10.24 6.20
CA ASN A 433 -14.87 11.44 5.96
C ASN A 433 -14.40 12.65 6.76
N GLN A 434 -13.20 12.60 7.33
CA GLN A 434 -12.48 13.69 7.99
C GLN A 434 -13.17 14.23 9.26
N ILE A 435 -14.13 13.49 9.82
CA ILE A 435 -14.82 13.86 11.05
C ILE A 435 -15.06 12.61 11.91
N GLY A 436 -14.41 12.55 13.06
CA GLY A 436 -14.55 11.46 14.00
C GLY A 436 -15.82 11.55 14.80
N PHE A 437 -16.91 10.91 14.37
CA PHE A 437 -18.23 10.97 15.00
C PHE A 437 -18.72 12.43 15.07
N THR A 438 -18.50 13.14 16.19
CA THR A 438 -18.85 14.56 16.38
C THR A 438 -17.65 15.43 16.78
N THR A 439 -16.44 14.88 16.77
CA THR A 439 -15.23 15.64 17.07
C THR A 439 -14.93 16.63 15.94
N SER A 440 -14.95 17.92 16.26
CA SER A 440 -14.88 19.00 15.28
C SER A 440 -13.45 19.48 14.99
N ASN A 441 -12.52 19.31 15.93
CA ASN A 441 -11.15 19.76 15.80
C ASN A 441 -10.23 18.54 15.52
N PRO A 442 -9.49 18.52 14.40
CA PRO A 442 -8.58 17.43 14.09
C PRO A 442 -7.52 17.17 15.17
N ASN A 443 -7.09 18.23 15.86
CA ASN A 443 -6.10 18.12 16.94
C ASN A 443 -6.61 17.36 18.18
N ASP A 444 -7.93 17.26 18.32
CA ASP A 444 -8.59 16.54 19.42
C ASP A 444 -8.96 15.11 19.01
N THR A 445 -8.72 14.73 17.74
CA THR A 445 -9.15 13.43 17.20
C THR A 445 -8.16 12.32 17.52
N ARG A 446 -6.85 12.57 17.31
CA ARG A 446 -5.78 11.59 17.48
C ARG A 446 -4.40 12.26 17.56
N SER A 447 -3.41 11.50 18.03
CA SER A 447 -2.02 11.97 18.16
C SER A 447 -1.22 11.87 16.86
N THR A 448 -1.71 11.07 15.88
CA THR A 448 -1.01 10.81 14.61
C THR A 448 -1.54 11.70 13.49
N GLU A 449 -0.76 11.85 12.42
CA GLU A 449 -1.16 12.62 11.24
C GLU A 449 -2.38 11.98 10.57
N TYR A 450 -2.29 10.69 10.26
CA TYR A 450 -3.36 9.94 9.60
C TYR A 450 -4.01 8.92 10.54
N CYS A 451 -5.27 8.63 10.32
CA CYS A 451 -5.97 7.55 11.02
C CYS A 451 -5.41 6.16 10.68
N THR A 452 -4.70 6.07 9.58
CA THR A 452 -4.07 4.84 9.06
C THR A 452 -2.65 4.61 9.56
N ASP A 453 -2.10 5.47 10.41
CA ASP A 453 -0.74 5.31 10.96
C ASP A 453 -0.53 3.99 11.71
N ILE A 454 -1.61 3.38 12.21
CA ILE A 454 -1.58 2.04 12.82
C ILE A 454 -1.09 0.95 11.84
N ALA A 455 -1.24 1.15 10.52
CA ALA A 455 -0.76 0.23 9.49
C ALA A 455 0.77 0.07 9.51
N LYS A 456 1.49 1.12 9.95
CA LYS A 456 2.94 1.13 10.07
C LYS A 456 3.47 0.11 11.08
N MET A 457 2.64 -0.29 12.05
CA MET A 457 2.97 -1.34 13.02
C MET A 457 3.32 -2.68 12.35
N ILE A 458 2.68 -3.00 11.24
CA ILE A 458 2.92 -4.22 10.46
C ILE A 458 3.62 -3.95 9.13
N GLN A 459 4.15 -2.74 8.96
CA GLN A 459 4.84 -2.28 7.75
C GLN A 459 3.96 -2.35 6.48
N ALA A 460 2.65 -2.22 6.63
CA ALA A 460 1.74 -2.19 5.50
C ALA A 460 1.79 -0.84 4.79
N PRO A 461 1.92 -0.78 3.46
CA PRO A 461 1.84 0.47 2.72
C PRO A 461 0.44 1.07 2.80
N ILE A 462 0.38 2.42 2.70
CA ILE A 462 -0.85 3.19 2.81
C ILE A 462 -1.01 4.04 1.55
N ILE A 463 -2.14 3.87 0.88
CA ILE A 463 -2.53 4.67 -0.29
C ILE A 463 -3.63 5.64 0.17
N HIS A 464 -3.28 6.91 0.33
CA HIS A 464 -4.26 7.97 0.51
C HIS A 464 -4.78 8.40 -0.85
N VAL A 465 -6.08 8.48 -1.04
CA VAL A 465 -6.68 8.85 -2.32
C VAL A 465 -7.87 9.78 -2.14
N ASN A 466 -7.93 10.80 -3.00
CA ASN A 466 -9.02 11.75 -3.04
C ASN A 466 -10.30 11.10 -3.60
N GLY A 467 -11.37 11.10 -2.80
CA GLY A 467 -12.66 10.51 -3.18
C GLY A 467 -13.40 11.20 -4.34
N ASP A 468 -13.00 12.41 -4.71
CA ASP A 468 -13.55 13.11 -5.87
C ASP A 468 -12.81 12.79 -7.19
N ASP A 469 -11.74 11.95 -7.12
CA ASP A 469 -11.03 11.47 -8.30
C ASP A 469 -11.21 9.94 -8.47
N PRO A 470 -12.28 9.48 -9.14
CA PRO A 470 -12.57 8.05 -9.26
C PRO A 470 -11.56 7.28 -10.12
N GLU A 471 -10.81 7.93 -11.00
CA GLU A 471 -9.72 7.29 -11.75
C GLU A 471 -8.54 6.98 -10.81
N ALA A 472 -8.17 7.92 -9.94
CA ALA A 472 -7.18 7.70 -8.90
C ALA A 472 -7.63 6.59 -7.92
N VAL A 473 -8.92 6.58 -7.54
CA VAL A 473 -9.50 5.55 -6.67
C VAL A 473 -9.44 4.17 -7.33
N ALA A 474 -9.78 4.06 -8.61
CA ALA A 474 -9.69 2.79 -9.35
C ALA A 474 -8.23 2.32 -9.51
N PHE A 475 -7.29 3.23 -9.70
CA PHE A 475 -5.86 2.91 -9.73
C PHE A 475 -5.36 2.39 -8.37
N ALA A 476 -5.76 3.04 -7.27
CA ALA A 476 -5.46 2.57 -5.92
C ALA A 476 -6.00 1.16 -5.66
N ALA A 477 -7.22 0.86 -6.16
CA ALA A 477 -7.80 -0.48 -6.10
C ALA A 477 -6.95 -1.53 -6.82
N ARG A 478 -6.53 -1.24 -8.06
CA ARG A 478 -5.67 -2.13 -8.87
C ARG A 478 -4.34 -2.38 -8.17
N MET A 479 -3.68 -1.32 -7.73
CA MET A 479 -2.40 -1.40 -7.03
C MET A 479 -2.51 -2.23 -5.74
N ALA A 480 -3.58 -2.06 -4.96
CA ALA A 480 -3.79 -2.80 -3.73
C ALA A 480 -4.00 -4.30 -3.97
N VAL A 481 -4.78 -4.66 -4.99
CA VAL A 481 -4.97 -6.08 -5.37
C VAL A 481 -3.67 -6.72 -5.84
N GLU A 482 -2.92 -6.02 -6.70
CA GLU A 482 -1.64 -6.52 -7.21
C GLU A 482 -0.62 -6.70 -6.08
N TYR A 483 -0.48 -5.70 -5.21
CA TYR A 483 0.43 -5.78 -4.05
C TYR A 483 0.09 -6.95 -3.13
N ARG A 484 -1.19 -7.07 -2.72
CA ARG A 484 -1.67 -8.16 -1.86
C ARG A 484 -1.42 -9.52 -2.49
N ASN A 485 -1.71 -9.66 -3.79
CA ASN A 485 -1.57 -10.95 -4.47
C ASN A 485 -0.10 -11.33 -4.71
N LEU A 486 0.78 -10.36 -4.95
CA LEU A 486 2.20 -10.61 -5.15
C LEU A 486 2.92 -10.90 -3.82
N PHE A 487 2.75 -10.03 -2.84
CA PHE A 487 3.54 -10.07 -1.60
C PHE A 487 2.86 -10.79 -0.44
N LYS A 488 1.56 -11.12 -0.57
CA LYS A 488 0.78 -11.76 0.51
C LYS A 488 0.79 -10.95 1.82
N ARG A 489 0.73 -9.63 1.70
CA ARG A 489 0.75 -8.67 2.80
C ARG A 489 -0.48 -7.78 2.80
N ASP A 490 -0.79 -7.22 3.96
CA ASP A 490 -1.85 -6.23 4.11
C ASP A 490 -1.46 -4.93 3.39
N ILE A 491 -2.45 -4.23 2.88
CA ILE A 491 -2.34 -2.90 2.31
C ILE A 491 -3.55 -2.07 2.72
N PHE A 492 -3.33 -0.78 2.98
CA PHE A 492 -4.38 0.15 3.35
C PHE A 492 -4.71 1.11 2.20
N ILE A 493 -5.99 1.36 2.00
CA ILE A 493 -6.51 2.44 1.14
C ILE A 493 -7.27 3.40 2.05
N ASP A 494 -6.77 4.61 2.19
CA ASP A 494 -7.43 5.71 2.89
C ASP A 494 -8.23 6.54 1.88
N LEU A 495 -9.52 6.25 1.74
CA LEU A 495 -10.42 6.97 0.86
C LEU A 495 -10.85 8.28 1.54
N ILE A 496 -10.10 9.35 1.28
CA ILE A 496 -10.36 10.65 1.86
C ILE A 496 -11.53 11.31 1.13
N SER A 497 -12.56 11.59 1.88
CA SER A 497 -13.85 12.03 1.39
C SER A 497 -14.50 13.02 2.38
N TYR A 498 -15.78 13.25 2.27
CA TYR A 498 -16.54 14.05 3.22
C TYR A 498 -17.87 13.35 3.53
N ARG A 499 -18.56 13.80 4.55
CA ARG A 499 -19.87 13.30 4.96
C ARG A 499 -20.91 14.39 4.76
N ARG A 500 -21.88 14.16 3.87
CA ARG A 500 -22.88 15.19 3.51
C ARG A 500 -23.91 15.43 4.61
N HIS A 501 -24.33 14.38 5.31
CA HIS A 501 -25.28 14.44 6.43
C HIS A 501 -24.55 14.33 7.78
N GLY A 502 -25.29 14.29 8.89
CA GLY A 502 -24.75 14.00 10.22
C GLY A 502 -24.14 12.59 10.35
N HIS A 503 -23.82 12.17 11.55
CA HIS A 503 -23.38 10.79 11.79
C HIS A 503 -24.44 9.80 11.31
N ASN A 504 -25.70 10.14 11.52
CA ASN A 504 -26.87 9.54 10.88
C ASN A 504 -27.83 10.65 10.42
N GLU A 505 -28.89 10.30 9.73
CA GLU A 505 -29.82 11.24 9.09
C GLU A 505 -30.69 12.04 10.08
N ALA A 506 -30.69 11.68 11.37
CA ALA A 506 -31.37 12.45 12.42
C ALA A 506 -30.48 13.54 13.03
N ASP A 507 -29.17 13.52 12.76
CA ASP A 507 -28.23 14.50 13.31
C ASP A 507 -28.18 15.76 12.44
N GLU A 508 -28.12 16.95 13.07
CA GLU A 508 -27.91 18.24 12.36
C GLU A 508 -26.44 18.69 12.49
N PRO A 509 -25.60 18.40 11.50
CA PRO A 509 -24.16 18.66 11.60
C PRO A 509 -23.78 20.14 11.56
N LEU A 510 -24.66 21.03 11.05
CA LEU A 510 -24.43 22.48 11.10
C LEU A 510 -24.35 23.00 12.53
N ALA A 511 -24.99 22.32 13.49
CA ALA A 511 -24.94 22.71 14.89
C ALA A 511 -23.56 22.43 15.53
N THR A 512 -22.85 21.38 15.08
CA THR A 512 -21.57 20.95 15.66
C THR A 512 -20.36 21.36 14.81
N GLN A 513 -20.49 21.37 13.46
CA GLN A 513 -19.41 21.71 12.51
C GLN A 513 -19.87 22.75 11.46
N PRO A 514 -20.25 23.96 11.86
CA PRO A 514 -20.86 24.94 10.95
C PRO A 514 -19.94 25.34 9.80
N MET A 515 -18.65 25.52 10.04
CA MET A 515 -17.69 25.93 9.01
C MET A 515 -17.52 24.85 7.93
N MET A 516 -17.21 23.61 8.36
CA MET A 516 -17.03 22.49 7.45
C MET A 516 -18.29 22.26 6.60
N TYR A 517 -19.48 22.20 7.24
CA TYR A 517 -20.72 21.93 6.53
C TYR A 517 -21.21 23.12 5.67
N SER A 518 -20.78 24.34 5.94
CA SER A 518 -21.00 25.47 5.03
C SER A 518 -20.30 25.28 3.68
N ILE A 519 -19.15 24.59 3.67
CA ILE A 519 -18.42 24.21 2.47
C ILE A 519 -19.06 22.98 1.82
N ILE A 520 -19.29 21.92 2.58
CA ILE A 520 -19.87 20.66 2.09
C ILE A 520 -21.22 20.90 1.40
N LYS A 521 -22.06 21.78 1.95
CA LYS A 521 -23.37 22.11 1.38
C LYS A 521 -23.28 22.69 -0.04
N LYS A 522 -22.20 23.40 -0.34
CA LYS A 522 -21.97 24.03 -1.65
C LYS A 522 -21.14 23.14 -2.59
N HIS A 523 -20.46 22.13 -2.04
CA HIS A 523 -19.61 21.25 -2.81
C HIS A 523 -20.47 20.33 -3.69
N PRO A 524 -20.15 20.16 -5.00
CA PRO A 524 -20.86 19.22 -5.86
C PRO A 524 -20.62 17.76 -5.39
N THR A 525 -21.48 16.83 -5.79
CA THR A 525 -21.26 15.41 -5.49
C THR A 525 -20.09 14.87 -6.31
N PRO A 526 -19.38 13.81 -5.84
CA PRO A 526 -18.31 13.18 -6.62
C PRO A 526 -18.75 12.78 -8.02
N ARG A 527 -19.99 12.30 -8.16
CA ARG A 527 -20.61 12.02 -9.45
C ARG A 527 -20.63 13.24 -10.37
N LYS A 528 -21.07 14.40 -9.84
CA LYS A 528 -21.14 15.63 -10.65
C LYS A 528 -19.76 16.15 -11.03
N VAL A 529 -18.80 16.15 -10.09
CA VAL A 529 -17.41 16.55 -10.35
C VAL A 529 -16.83 15.73 -11.51
N TYR A 530 -17.04 14.42 -11.48
CA TYR A 530 -16.51 13.54 -12.52
C TYR A 530 -17.26 13.65 -13.85
N ALA A 531 -18.59 13.78 -13.84
CA ALA A 531 -19.37 14.00 -15.05
C ALA A 531 -18.94 15.29 -15.77
N ASP A 532 -18.79 16.41 -15.03
CA ASP A 532 -18.36 17.70 -15.60
C ASP A 532 -16.96 17.57 -16.24
N ARG A 533 -16.04 16.80 -15.60
CA ARG A 533 -14.71 16.51 -16.16
C ARG A 533 -14.82 15.71 -17.46
N LEU A 534 -15.62 14.65 -17.52
CA LEU A 534 -15.78 13.83 -18.72
C LEU A 534 -16.46 14.59 -19.87
N ILE A 535 -17.39 15.48 -19.57
CA ILE A 535 -18.00 16.37 -20.56
C ILE A 535 -16.94 17.33 -21.12
N ALA A 536 -16.14 17.95 -20.26
CA ALA A 536 -15.06 18.85 -20.68
C ALA A 536 -13.98 18.14 -21.51
N GLU A 537 -13.71 16.85 -21.22
CA GLU A 537 -12.80 16.00 -22.00
C GLU A 537 -13.43 15.48 -23.32
N GLY A 538 -14.73 15.70 -23.55
CA GLY A 538 -15.46 15.20 -24.73
C GLY A 538 -15.67 13.68 -24.73
N VAL A 539 -15.64 13.06 -23.55
CA VAL A 539 -15.86 11.62 -23.38
C VAL A 539 -17.35 11.29 -23.47
N ILE A 540 -18.20 12.14 -22.88
CA ILE A 540 -19.66 12.03 -22.88
C ILE A 540 -20.29 13.41 -23.10
N THR A 541 -21.61 13.44 -23.40
CA THR A 541 -22.42 14.66 -23.43
C THR A 541 -23.18 14.87 -22.11
N GLU A 542 -23.74 16.05 -21.93
CA GLU A 542 -24.59 16.35 -20.77
C GLU A 542 -25.87 15.52 -20.79
N GLU A 543 -26.47 15.31 -21.98
CA GLU A 543 -27.64 14.49 -22.16
C GLU A 543 -27.41 13.04 -21.77
N GLU A 544 -26.26 12.45 -22.17
CA GLU A 544 -25.87 11.09 -21.78
C GLU A 544 -25.70 10.96 -20.26
N ALA A 545 -25.12 11.98 -19.60
CA ALA A 545 -24.99 11.99 -18.16
C ALA A 545 -26.33 12.07 -17.42
N ILE A 546 -27.31 12.81 -17.98
CA ILE A 546 -28.69 12.90 -17.46
C ILE A 546 -29.43 11.57 -17.70
N GLU A 547 -29.28 10.99 -18.87
CA GLU A 547 -29.91 9.71 -19.22
C GLU A 547 -29.46 8.58 -18.26
N MET A 548 -28.18 8.52 -17.92
CA MET A 548 -27.68 7.55 -16.90
C MET A 548 -28.41 7.67 -15.57
N MET A 549 -28.67 8.89 -15.10
CA MET A 549 -29.42 9.11 -13.86
C MET A 549 -30.88 8.66 -13.97
N ASN A 550 -31.52 8.96 -15.09
CA ASN A 550 -32.90 8.58 -15.31
C ASN A 550 -33.07 7.07 -15.39
N LEU A 551 -32.22 6.40 -16.17
CA LEU A 551 -32.22 4.94 -16.29
C LEU A 551 -32.02 4.24 -14.92
N TYR A 552 -31.12 4.77 -14.10
CA TYR A 552 -30.90 4.22 -12.76
C TYR A 552 -32.11 4.42 -11.85
N ARG A 553 -32.70 5.61 -11.85
CA ARG A 553 -33.92 5.91 -11.09
C ARG A 553 -35.09 5.02 -11.52
N ASP A 554 -35.30 4.87 -12.82
CA ASP A 554 -36.38 4.05 -13.37
C ASP A 554 -36.22 2.57 -12.96
N ALA A 555 -34.98 2.06 -12.93
CA ALA A 555 -34.70 0.72 -12.41
C ALA A 555 -35.04 0.58 -10.91
N LEU A 556 -34.77 1.61 -10.09
CA LEU A 556 -35.17 1.63 -8.68
C LEU A 556 -36.69 1.69 -8.52
N ASP A 557 -37.38 2.48 -9.32
CA ASP A 557 -38.85 2.60 -9.28
C ASP A 557 -39.54 1.28 -9.67
N ASN A 558 -38.96 0.55 -10.61
CA ASN A 558 -39.42 -0.78 -11.03
C ASN A 558 -39.04 -1.89 -10.02
N GLY A 559 -38.17 -1.63 -9.04
CA GLY A 559 -37.63 -2.63 -8.14
C GLY A 559 -36.61 -3.57 -8.79
N ASP A 560 -36.08 -3.22 -9.96
CA ASP A 560 -35.17 -4.04 -10.72
C ASP A 560 -33.79 -4.16 -10.04
N ARG A 561 -33.14 -5.32 -10.23
CA ARG A 561 -31.76 -5.50 -9.80
C ARG A 561 -30.83 -4.66 -10.67
N VAL A 562 -30.05 -3.78 -10.02
CA VAL A 562 -29.25 -2.77 -10.72
C VAL A 562 -27.83 -3.23 -11.07
N VAL A 563 -27.36 -4.36 -10.51
CA VAL A 563 -26.03 -4.92 -10.79
C VAL A 563 -26.12 -5.87 -11.98
N LYS A 564 -25.60 -5.45 -13.11
CA LYS A 564 -25.60 -6.24 -14.37
C LYS A 564 -24.73 -7.51 -14.27
N GLU A 565 -23.69 -7.45 -13.49
CA GLU A 565 -22.73 -8.53 -13.25
C GLU A 565 -23.26 -9.59 -12.28
N TRP A 566 -24.34 -9.32 -11.57
CA TRP A 566 -24.92 -10.26 -10.61
C TRP A 566 -25.34 -11.58 -11.28
N ARG A 567 -25.06 -12.67 -10.60
CA ARG A 567 -25.51 -14.02 -10.96
C ARG A 567 -26.13 -14.69 -9.74
N GLU A 568 -27.06 -15.60 -9.96
CA GLU A 568 -27.60 -16.44 -8.91
C GLU A 568 -26.50 -17.39 -8.40
N MET A 569 -26.46 -17.60 -7.08
CA MET A 569 -25.50 -18.51 -6.48
C MET A 569 -25.75 -19.94 -6.94
N ASP A 570 -24.71 -20.62 -7.37
CA ASP A 570 -24.75 -22.05 -7.61
C ASP A 570 -24.48 -22.79 -6.31
N ILE A 571 -25.58 -23.16 -5.62
CA ILE A 571 -25.55 -23.85 -4.32
C ILE A 571 -24.78 -25.18 -4.41
N ALA A 572 -24.79 -25.83 -5.57
CA ALA A 572 -24.08 -27.10 -5.79
C ALA A 572 -22.53 -26.97 -5.74
N GLN A 573 -22.00 -25.76 -5.87
CA GLN A 573 -20.54 -25.49 -5.77
C GLN A 573 -20.10 -25.04 -4.37
N MET A 574 -21.01 -24.94 -3.40
CA MET A 574 -20.73 -24.45 -2.04
C MET A 574 -20.37 -25.57 -1.03
N ASP A 575 -20.45 -26.85 -1.39
CA ASP A 575 -20.14 -27.98 -0.52
C ASP A 575 -18.63 -28.31 -0.45
#